data_f7cf961d7b60fa04580403c6f06f1413
#
_entry.id   f7cf961d7b60fa04580403c6f06f1413
#
_cell.length_a   1.000
_cell.length_b   1.000
_cell.length_c   1.000
_cell.angle_alpha   90.00
_cell.angle_beta   90.00
_cell.angle_gamma   90.00
#
_symmetry.space_group_name_H-M   'P 1'
#
loop_
_entity.id
_entity.type
_entity.pdbx_description
1 polymer ?
#
loop_
_entity_poly.entity_id
_entity_poly.type
_entity_poly.pdbx_seq_one_letter_code
_entity_poly.pdbx_strand_id
1 'polypeptide(L)'
;YVMTPTASAVCDLFLPIAMAAERTSIREWWAPTRACMPVVAPQGEARSDNQITIDLINRLNPELAHEAFHDITTEAELCQWQITYNSHNAPEGQTFADQVEKVTTWPQVEYYRHEKGLLRTDGKPGFNTATGRIELYSPAFASFGLDPLPKYEEPWESPVSSPEKFKEYPIVITTGHRSWEFFHSEGRNQETMRELHPDPLFDVNPETAEEYGIGEGDWCWIENGRGRCRQRAHLTPQMKPGVINAEHGWWFPETEAGAPNLFGVFDSNINNLTTQMAYGETGYGAPYKGFLCKIYRC
;
A
#
# COMPACT_ATOMS: atom_id res chain seq x y z
N TYR A 1 -17.14 -2.36 -4.03
CA TYR A 1 -18.20 -2.79 -4.93
C TYR A 1 -17.81 -3.82 -5.95
N VAL A 2 -16.55 -3.90 -6.33
CA VAL A 2 -16.12 -4.61 -7.52
C VAL A 2 -15.28 -5.82 -7.13
N MET A 3 -15.60 -6.96 -7.70
CA MET A 3 -14.78 -8.15 -7.57
C MET A 3 -13.39 -7.86 -8.15
N THR A 4 -12.36 -8.10 -7.36
CA THR A 4 -10.95 -7.94 -7.78
C THR A 4 -10.38 -9.28 -8.21
N PRO A 5 -9.23 -9.33 -8.91
CA PRO A 5 -8.59 -10.59 -9.29
C PRO A 5 -8.35 -11.52 -8.10
N THR A 6 -7.91 -10.99 -6.97
CA THR A 6 -7.67 -11.79 -5.75
C THR A 6 -8.97 -12.36 -5.18
N ALA A 7 -10.01 -11.53 -5.05
CA ALA A 7 -11.31 -12.00 -4.56
C ALA A 7 -11.89 -13.06 -5.50
N SER A 8 -11.82 -12.85 -6.82
CA SER A 8 -12.29 -13.81 -7.81
C SER A 8 -11.56 -15.16 -7.73
N ALA A 9 -10.28 -15.14 -7.36
CA ALA A 9 -9.46 -16.35 -7.32
C ALA A 9 -9.65 -17.18 -6.04
N VAL A 10 -9.87 -16.55 -4.88
CA VAL A 10 -9.68 -17.22 -3.59
C VAL A 10 -10.80 -17.04 -2.56
N CYS A 11 -11.78 -16.17 -2.80
CA CYS A 11 -12.85 -15.99 -1.81
C CYS A 11 -14.07 -16.87 -2.10
N ASP A 12 -14.60 -17.51 -1.06
CA ASP A 12 -15.86 -18.23 -1.09
C ASP A 12 -17.06 -17.31 -0.84
N LEU A 13 -16.82 -16.20 -0.13
CA LEU A 13 -17.81 -15.17 0.19
C LEU A 13 -17.24 -13.79 -0.10
N PHE A 14 -17.95 -13.03 -0.91
CA PHE A 14 -17.60 -11.65 -1.25
C PHE A 14 -18.54 -10.69 -0.53
N LEU A 15 -17.95 -9.79 0.28
CA LEU A 15 -18.70 -8.75 0.99
C LEU A 15 -18.40 -7.40 0.32
N PRO A 16 -19.37 -6.80 -0.38
CA PRO A 16 -19.14 -5.54 -1.09
C PRO A 16 -18.94 -4.40 -0.10
N ILE A 17 -17.89 -3.60 -0.33
CA ILE A 17 -17.52 -2.47 0.54
C ILE A 17 -18.10 -1.16 -0.01
N ALA A 18 -18.71 -0.37 0.89
CA ALA A 18 -19.16 0.98 0.61
C ALA A 18 -17.98 1.94 0.38
N MET A 19 -18.12 2.82 -0.60
CA MET A 19 -17.14 3.85 -0.94
C MET A 19 -17.12 4.98 0.09
N ALA A 20 -16.09 5.81 0.05
CA ALA A 20 -15.89 6.89 1.02
C ALA A 20 -17.09 7.87 1.11
N ALA A 21 -17.80 8.09 0.00
CA ALA A 21 -18.98 8.96 -0.04
C ALA A 21 -20.26 8.30 0.54
N GLU A 22 -20.22 7.02 0.87
CA GLU A 22 -21.37 6.20 1.28
C GLU A 22 -21.31 5.77 2.75
N ARG A 23 -20.26 6.14 3.47
CA ARG A 23 -20.01 5.66 4.84
C ARG A 23 -19.76 6.78 5.84
N THR A 24 -20.02 6.47 7.10
CA THR A 24 -19.61 7.30 8.23
C THR A 24 -18.18 6.95 8.62
N SER A 25 -17.37 7.95 8.86
CA SER A 25 -16.02 7.75 9.38
C SER A 25 -15.50 8.99 10.08
N ILE A 26 -14.43 8.81 10.84
CA ILE A 26 -13.64 9.91 11.36
C ILE A 26 -12.27 9.90 10.67
N ARG A 27 -11.78 11.09 10.33
CA ARG A 27 -10.40 11.27 9.89
C ARG A 27 -9.61 12.01 10.95
N GLU A 28 -8.63 11.32 11.44
CA GLU A 28 -7.59 11.88 12.28
C GLU A 28 -6.25 11.57 11.62
N TRP A 29 -5.57 12.64 11.17
CA TRP A 29 -4.27 12.49 10.51
C TRP A 29 -3.42 13.67 10.94
N TRP A 30 -2.37 13.59 11.56
CA TRP A 30 -1.40 14.60 11.99
C TRP A 30 -1.97 15.96 12.49
N ALA A 31 -3.12 16.33 12.06
CA ALA A 31 -3.92 17.49 12.39
C ALA A 31 -5.38 17.19 12.05
N PRO A 32 -6.25 18.12 11.88
CA PRO A 32 -7.56 18.15 12.48
C PRO A 32 -8.30 16.81 12.47
N THR A 33 -8.98 16.54 13.52
CA THR A 33 -10.03 15.52 13.58
C THR A 33 -11.28 16.05 12.88
N ARG A 34 -11.86 15.27 12.00
CA ARG A 34 -13.12 15.61 11.31
C ARG A 34 -13.96 14.37 11.06
N ALA A 35 -15.26 14.52 11.15
CA ALA A 35 -16.20 13.52 10.70
C ALA A 35 -16.34 13.54 9.17
N CYS A 36 -16.53 12.36 8.59
CA CYS A 36 -16.96 12.20 7.21
C CYS A 36 -18.32 11.51 7.25
N MET A 37 -19.34 12.18 6.77
CA MET A 37 -20.70 11.66 6.69
C MET A 37 -21.01 11.17 5.28
N PRO A 38 -21.87 10.16 5.12
CA PRO A 38 -22.30 9.75 3.80
C PRO A 38 -23.06 10.88 3.09
N VAL A 39 -22.75 11.09 1.82
CA VAL A 39 -23.46 12.04 0.94
C VAL A 39 -24.40 11.33 -0.02
N VAL A 40 -24.23 10.03 -0.18
CA VAL A 40 -25.09 9.14 -0.96
C VAL A 40 -25.31 7.83 -0.19
N ALA A 41 -26.40 7.14 -0.48
CA ALA A 41 -26.66 5.84 0.10
C ALA A 41 -25.74 4.77 -0.50
N PRO A 42 -25.30 3.77 0.28
CA PRO A 42 -24.57 2.62 -0.24
C PRO A 42 -25.35 1.91 -1.36
N GLN A 43 -24.64 1.41 -2.35
CA GLN A 43 -25.22 0.67 -3.46
C GLN A 43 -25.46 -0.80 -3.10
N GLY A 44 -26.66 -1.31 -3.40
CA GLY A 44 -27.02 -2.72 -3.19
C GLY A 44 -26.84 -3.14 -1.73
N GLU A 45 -26.05 -4.19 -1.51
CA GLU A 45 -25.73 -4.73 -0.18
C GLU A 45 -24.42 -4.19 0.40
N ALA A 46 -23.80 -3.18 -0.24
CA ALA A 46 -22.54 -2.63 0.23
C ALA A 46 -22.64 -2.02 1.63
N ARG A 47 -21.69 -2.35 2.48
CA ARG A 47 -21.49 -1.79 3.82
C ARG A 47 -20.06 -1.33 3.96
N SER A 48 -19.80 -0.43 4.87
CA SER A 48 -18.42 -0.07 5.15
C SER A 48 -17.65 -1.26 5.78
N ASP A 49 -16.35 -1.28 5.61
CA ASP A 49 -15.43 -2.21 6.26
C ASP A 49 -15.58 -2.19 7.80
N ASN A 50 -15.76 -1.02 8.39
CA ASN A 50 -16.03 -0.88 9.82
C ASN A 50 -17.35 -1.54 10.22
N GLN A 51 -18.44 -1.26 9.51
CA GLN A 51 -19.75 -1.86 9.84
C GLN A 51 -19.75 -3.38 9.63
N ILE A 52 -19.08 -3.88 8.58
CA ILE A 52 -18.90 -5.32 8.37
C ILE A 52 -18.15 -5.93 9.56
N THR A 53 -17.08 -5.30 10.02
CA THR A 53 -16.30 -5.77 11.17
C THR A 53 -17.12 -5.77 12.46
N ILE A 54 -17.87 -4.68 12.73
CA ILE A 54 -18.77 -4.57 13.88
C ILE A 54 -19.82 -5.70 13.85
N ASP A 55 -20.46 -5.89 12.72
CA ASP A 55 -21.49 -6.92 12.55
C ASP A 55 -20.93 -8.33 12.76
N LEU A 56 -19.72 -8.61 12.25
CA LEU A 56 -19.05 -9.89 12.44
C LEU A 56 -18.69 -10.14 13.90
N ILE A 57 -18.11 -9.17 14.59
CA ILE A 57 -17.73 -9.30 16.01
C ILE A 57 -18.98 -9.57 16.86
N ASN A 58 -20.02 -8.78 16.68
CA ASN A 58 -21.27 -8.93 17.44
C ASN A 58 -21.94 -10.28 17.19
N ARG A 59 -21.80 -10.88 16.02
CA ARG A 59 -22.38 -12.19 15.69
C ARG A 59 -21.53 -13.38 16.12
N LEU A 60 -20.21 -13.29 15.92
CA LEU A 60 -19.29 -14.42 16.12
C LEU A 60 -18.81 -14.52 17.56
N ASN A 61 -18.69 -13.41 18.25
CA ASN A 61 -18.20 -13.37 19.63
C ASN A 61 -18.86 -12.22 20.41
N PRO A 62 -20.13 -12.39 20.85
CA PRO A 62 -20.85 -11.36 21.61
C PRO A 62 -20.17 -11.02 22.96
N GLU A 63 -19.47 -11.97 23.58
CA GLU A 63 -18.73 -11.72 24.82
C GLU A 63 -17.57 -10.76 24.57
N LEU A 64 -16.78 -10.97 23.52
CA LEU A 64 -15.72 -10.05 23.09
C LEU A 64 -16.29 -8.69 22.69
N ALA A 65 -17.45 -8.66 22.01
CA ALA A 65 -18.14 -7.43 21.67
C ALA A 65 -18.47 -6.60 22.91
N HIS A 66 -18.94 -7.23 23.97
CA HIS A 66 -19.22 -6.57 25.25
C HIS A 66 -17.93 -6.10 25.94
N GLU A 67 -16.96 -6.98 26.12
CA GLU A 67 -15.77 -6.71 26.94
C GLU A 67 -14.78 -5.76 26.28
N ALA A 68 -14.50 -5.94 24.97
CA ALA A 68 -13.46 -5.22 24.27
C ALA A 68 -13.97 -4.13 23.31
N PHE A 69 -15.21 -4.25 22.83
CA PHE A 69 -15.80 -3.29 21.89
C PHE A 69 -16.98 -2.50 22.45
N HIS A 70 -17.22 -2.59 23.77
CA HIS A 70 -18.19 -1.78 24.49
C HIS A 70 -19.60 -1.77 23.88
N ASP A 71 -20.06 -2.92 23.37
CA ASP A 71 -21.36 -3.10 22.71
C ASP A 71 -21.60 -2.15 21.50
N ILE A 72 -20.53 -1.73 20.83
CA ILE A 72 -20.61 -0.90 19.62
C ILE A 72 -21.38 -1.67 18.54
N THR A 73 -22.41 -1.05 17.98
CA THR A 73 -23.25 -1.62 16.92
C THR A 73 -23.27 -0.81 15.63
N THR A 74 -22.82 0.44 15.69
CA THR A 74 -22.81 1.37 14.54
C THR A 74 -21.45 2.04 14.34
N GLU A 75 -21.19 2.50 13.13
CA GLU A 75 -20.00 3.29 12.82
C GLU A 75 -19.96 4.62 13.60
N ALA A 76 -21.09 5.25 13.86
CA ALA A 76 -21.14 6.48 14.63
C ALA A 76 -20.70 6.26 16.09
N GLU A 77 -21.10 5.15 16.70
CA GLU A 77 -20.65 4.73 18.03
C GLU A 77 -19.14 4.41 18.02
N LEU A 78 -18.65 3.74 16.97
CA LEU A 78 -17.21 3.50 16.82
C LEU A 78 -16.42 4.81 16.69
N CYS A 79 -16.91 5.76 15.90
CA CYS A 79 -16.28 7.08 15.76
C CYS A 79 -16.30 7.84 17.09
N GLN A 80 -17.40 7.79 17.84
CA GLN A 80 -17.49 8.38 19.18
C GLN A 80 -16.46 7.76 20.13
N TRP A 81 -16.34 6.44 20.13
CA TRP A 81 -15.36 5.73 20.93
C TRP A 81 -13.92 6.13 20.57
N GLN A 82 -13.62 6.22 19.27
CA GLN A 82 -12.30 6.68 18.79
C GLN A 82 -11.98 8.09 19.26
N ILE A 83 -12.94 9.02 19.19
CA ILE A 83 -12.76 10.39 19.69
C ILE A 83 -12.47 10.38 21.20
N THR A 84 -13.21 9.61 21.95
CA THR A 84 -13.14 9.59 23.42
C THR A 84 -11.83 8.99 23.92
N TYR A 85 -11.36 7.92 23.30
CA TYR A 85 -10.29 7.09 23.87
C TYR A 85 -9.00 7.07 23.06
N ASN A 86 -9.04 7.34 21.77
CA ASN A 86 -7.89 7.20 20.87
C ASN A 86 -7.45 8.52 20.22
N SER A 87 -8.30 9.55 20.21
CA SER A 87 -7.94 10.80 19.56
C SER A 87 -6.92 11.58 20.38
N HIS A 88 -5.81 11.93 19.74
CA HIS A 88 -4.81 12.81 20.33
C HIS A 88 -5.04 14.29 19.98
N ASN A 89 -5.96 14.57 19.07
CA ASN A 89 -6.18 15.89 18.48
C ASN A 89 -7.58 16.44 18.77
N ALA A 90 -8.51 15.61 19.22
CA ALA A 90 -9.83 16.07 19.62
C ALA A 90 -9.73 16.78 21.01
N PRO A 91 -10.30 17.98 21.16
CA PRO A 91 -10.42 18.61 22.47
C PRO A 91 -11.20 17.71 23.44
N GLU A 92 -10.84 17.77 24.70
CA GLU A 92 -11.54 17.02 25.76
C GLU A 92 -13.03 17.34 25.76
N GLY A 93 -13.87 16.30 25.86
CA GLY A 93 -15.32 16.39 25.88
C GLY A 93 -15.99 16.60 24.51
N GLN A 94 -15.22 16.60 23.40
CA GLN A 94 -15.83 16.62 22.08
C GLN A 94 -16.58 15.34 21.75
N THR A 95 -17.69 15.49 21.06
CA THR A 95 -18.50 14.38 20.56
C THR A 95 -18.31 14.20 19.05
N PHE A 96 -18.74 13.05 18.54
CA PHE A 96 -18.79 12.83 17.09
C PHE A 96 -19.72 13.84 16.41
N ALA A 97 -20.85 14.18 17.02
CA ALA A 97 -21.78 15.21 16.52
C ALA A 97 -21.12 16.58 16.36
N ASP A 98 -20.25 16.99 17.30
CA ASP A 98 -19.50 18.24 17.18
C ASP A 98 -18.56 18.22 15.99
N GLN A 99 -17.98 17.05 15.65
CA GLN A 99 -17.10 16.89 14.49
C GLN A 99 -17.86 16.90 13.15
N VAL A 100 -19.12 16.53 13.16
CA VAL A 100 -20.00 16.63 11.97
C VAL A 100 -20.29 18.11 11.65
N GLU A 101 -20.55 18.92 12.65
CA GLU A 101 -20.91 20.33 12.46
C GLU A 101 -19.72 21.21 12.04
N LYS A 102 -18.53 20.91 12.51
CA LYS A 102 -17.33 21.72 12.18
C LYS A 102 -16.07 20.88 12.12
N VAL A 103 -15.21 21.22 11.19
CA VAL A 103 -13.83 20.73 11.18
C VAL A 103 -13.12 21.32 12.38
N THR A 104 -12.56 20.47 13.22
CA THR A 104 -11.72 20.95 14.33
C THR A 104 -10.45 21.57 13.76
N THR A 105 -10.16 22.76 14.14
CA THR A 105 -8.95 23.48 13.74
C THR A 105 -7.71 22.72 14.21
N TRP A 106 -6.64 22.92 13.48
CA TRP A 106 -5.32 22.40 13.80
C TRP A 106 -4.96 22.68 15.26
N PRO A 107 -4.56 21.67 16.02
CA PRO A 107 -3.94 21.95 17.30
C PRO A 107 -2.73 22.87 17.04
N GLN A 108 -2.45 23.75 17.97
CA GLN A 108 -1.24 24.57 17.86
C GLN A 108 -0.02 23.65 17.77
N VAL A 109 0.79 23.83 16.74
CA VAL A 109 1.99 23.02 16.56
C VAL A 109 3.00 23.39 17.63
N GLU A 110 3.24 22.48 18.55
CA GLU A 110 4.30 22.60 19.52
C GLU A 110 5.64 22.24 18.86
N TYR A 111 6.45 23.26 18.61
CA TYR A 111 7.83 23.07 18.12
C TYR A 111 8.76 22.63 19.24
N TYR A 112 9.81 21.93 18.88
CA TYR A 112 10.85 21.45 19.82
C TYR A 112 10.29 20.60 20.96
N ARG A 113 9.33 19.76 20.65
CA ARG A 113 8.65 18.89 21.61
C ARG A 113 9.63 18.04 22.43
N HIS A 114 10.73 17.60 21.80
CA HIS A 114 11.79 16.84 22.46
C HIS A 114 12.51 17.64 23.56
N GLU A 115 12.72 18.94 23.37
CA GLU A 115 13.34 19.82 24.38
C GLU A 115 12.39 20.09 25.54
N LYS A 116 11.10 20.17 25.27
CA LYS A 116 10.04 20.44 26.23
C LYS A 116 9.57 19.23 27.04
N GLY A 117 10.12 18.04 26.80
CA GLY A 117 9.69 16.81 27.45
C GLY A 117 8.34 16.25 26.97
N LEU A 118 7.82 16.73 25.83
CA LEU A 118 6.51 16.36 25.31
C LEU A 118 6.49 15.05 24.50
N LEU A 119 7.66 14.44 24.27
CA LEU A 119 7.75 13.17 23.55
C LEU A 119 7.91 11.96 24.46
N ARG A 120 8.44 12.16 25.65
CA ARG A 120 8.72 11.08 26.60
C ARG A 120 7.58 10.92 27.60
N THR A 121 7.29 9.68 27.95
CA THR A 121 6.27 9.37 28.97
C THR A 121 6.66 9.82 30.38
N ASP A 122 7.96 10.01 30.66
CA ASP A 122 8.47 10.50 31.92
C ASP A 122 8.58 12.05 32.01
N GLY A 123 8.16 12.76 30.96
CA GLY A 123 8.15 14.22 30.89
C GLY A 123 9.54 14.89 30.80
N LYS A 124 10.63 14.11 30.67
CA LYS A 124 11.97 14.64 30.54
C LYS A 124 12.29 15.03 29.08
N PRO A 125 13.18 16.01 28.86
CA PRO A 125 13.69 16.30 27.54
C PRO A 125 14.27 15.06 26.85
N GLY A 126 14.04 14.95 25.53
CA GLY A 126 14.53 13.86 24.71
C GLY A 126 13.43 13.17 23.92
N PHE A 127 13.77 12.04 23.36
CA PHE A 127 12.90 11.21 22.51
C PHE A 127 12.37 10.01 23.32
N ASN A 128 11.22 9.45 22.90
CA ASN A 128 10.67 8.26 23.53
C ASN A 128 11.38 6.99 23.04
N THR A 129 12.65 6.89 23.40
CA THR A 129 13.55 5.80 23.09
C THR A 129 14.25 5.32 24.34
N ALA A 130 14.86 4.17 24.34
CA ALA A 130 15.58 3.62 25.49
C ALA A 130 16.68 4.56 26.01
N THR A 131 17.39 5.24 25.11
CA THR A 131 18.46 6.20 25.46
C THR A 131 17.98 7.62 25.67
N GLY A 132 16.73 7.92 25.35
CA GLY A 132 16.20 9.30 25.32
C GLY A 132 16.72 10.14 24.15
N ARG A 133 17.45 9.54 23.22
CA ARG A 133 18.04 10.19 22.04
C ARG A 133 17.50 9.58 20.76
N ILE A 134 17.78 10.20 19.61
CA ILE A 134 17.64 9.54 18.32
C ILE A 134 18.66 8.38 18.28
N GLU A 135 18.16 7.18 18.10
CA GLU A 135 18.98 5.97 18.12
C GLU A 135 19.38 5.58 16.69
N LEU A 136 20.63 5.87 16.33
CA LEU A 136 21.26 5.32 15.11
C LEU A 136 21.72 3.88 15.33
N TYR A 137 22.14 3.56 16.53
CA TYR A 137 22.35 2.22 17.03
C TYR A 137 21.05 1.76 17.68
N SER A 138 20.47 0.66 17.20
CA SER A 138 19.19 0.14 17.71
C SER A 138 19.41 -0.84 18.87
N PRO A 139 19.17 -0.44 20.12
CA PRO A 139 19.22 -1.37 21.26
C PRO A 139 18.20 -2.50 21.13
N ALA A 140 17.06 -2.23 20.49
CA ALA A 140 16.03 -3.24 20.24
C ALA A 140 16.56 -4.35 19.32
N PHE A 141 17.21 -4.01 18.21
CA PHE A 141 17.80 -5.00 17.32
C PHE A 141 18.91 -5.80 18.02
N ALA A 142 19.78 -5.11 18.75
CA ALA A 142 20.80 -5.77 19.54
C ALA A 142 20.21 -6.79 20.55
N SER A 143 19.09 -6.47 21.18
CA SER A 143 18.43 -7.39 22.13
C SER A 143 17.86 -8.64 21.47
N PHE A 144 17.58 -8.59 20.17
CA PHE A 144 17.16 -9.75 19.36
C PHE A 144 18.32 -10.48 18.68
N GLY A 145 19.56 -10.07 18.93
CA GLY A 145 20.74 -10.65 18.29
C GLY A 145 20.93 -10.22 16.83
N LEU A 146 20.21 -9.17 16.40
CA LEU A 146 20.34 -8.60 15.06
C LEU A 146 21.41 -7.50 15.03
N ASP A 147 21.93 -7.18 13.85
CA ASP A 147 22.86 -6.06 13.69
C ASP A 147 22.17 -4.75 14.10
N PRO A 148 22.67 -4.04 15.10
CA PRO A 148 22.05 -2.81 15.59
C PRO A 148 22.25 -1.60 14.68
N LEU A 149 23.12 -1.70 13.68
CA LEU A 149 23.40 -0.64 12.71
C LEU A 149 22.89 -1.05 11.34
N PRO A 150 22.28 -0.13 10.58
CA PRO A 150 21.93 -0.39 9.20
C PRO A 150 23.22 -0.58 8.39
N LYS A 151 23.28 -1.68 7.65
CA LYS A 151 24.37 -1.99 6.73
C LYS A 151 23.83 -2.17 5.31
N TYR A 152 24.64 -1.86 4.33
CA TYR A 152 24.32 -2.22 2.95
C TYR A 152 24.53 -3.73 2.76
N GLU A 153 23.53 -4.38 2.21
CA GLU A 153 23.64 -5.74 1.70
C GLU A 153 23.23 -5.74 0.22
N GLU A 154 24.02 -6.44 -0.58
CA GLU A 154 23.71 -6.60 -1.99
C GLU A 154 22.36 -7.31 -2.15
N PRO A 155 21.44 -6.85 -3.02
CA PRO A 155 20.22 -7.58 -3.29
C PRO A 155 20.50 -9.02 -3.69
N TRP A 156 19.65 -9.93 -3.28
CA TRP A 156 19.82 -11.38 -3.54
C TRP A 156 19.85 -11.75 -5.02
N GLU A 157 19.26 -10.91 -5.90
CA GLU A 157 19.35 -10.97 -7.35
C GLU A 157 19.89 -9.63 -7.87
N SER A 158 21.17 -9.60 -8.22
CA SER A 158 21.81 -8.44 -8.82
C SER A 158 22.92 -8.87 -9.77
N PRO A 159 23.48 -7.95 -10.57
CA PRO A 159 24.67 -8.24 -11.37
C PRO A 159 25.86 -8.75 -10.55
N VAL A 160 25.92 -8.41 -9.27
CA VAL A 160 27.03 -8.76 -8.37
C VAL A 160 26.75 -10.07 -7.64
N SER A 161 25.56 -10.19 -7.01
CA SER A 161 25.22 -11.38 -6.21
C SER A 161 24.88 -12.60 -7.06
N SER A 162 24.41 -12.39 -8.30
CA SER A 162 23.94 -13.45 -9.19
C SER A 162 24.46 -13.27 -10.63
N PRO A 163 25.79 -13.24 -10.86
CA PRO A 163 26.36 -12.90 -12.16
C PRO A 163 25.98 -13.90 -13.28
N GLU A 164 25.79 -15.18 -12.96
CA GLU A 164 25.35 -16.16 -13.97
C GLU A 164 23.90 -15.92 -14.38
N LYS A 165 23.04 -15.57 -13.42
CA LYS A 165 21.66 -15.22 -13.70
C LYS A 165 21.56 -13.90 -14.49
N PHE A 166 22.45 -12.96 -14.22
CA PHE A 166 22.53 -11.70 -14.96
C PHE A 166 22.88 -11.89 -16.43
N LYS A 167 23.61 -12.93 -16.81
CA LYS A 167 23.88 -13.25 -18.23
C LYS A 167 22.59 -13.61 -18.98
N GLU A 168 21.63 -14.25 -18.31
CA GLU A 168 20.35 -14.65 -18.89
C GLU A 168 19.30 -13.52 -18.80
N TYR A 169 19.33 -12.74 -17.70
CA TYR A 169 18.40 -11.67 -17.37
C TYR A 169 19.15 -10.36 -17.12
N PRO A 170 19.62 -9.70 -18.20
CA PRO A 170 20.62 -8.63 -18.09
C PRO A 170 20.07 -7.25 -17.69
N ILE A 171 18.83 -7.18 -17.25
CA ILE A 171 18.16 -5.95 -16.82
C ILE A 171 17.85 -6.03 -15.33
N VAL A 172 18.19 -4.98 -14.61
CA VAL A 172 17.75 -4.79 -13.22
C VAL A 172 16.36 -4.15 -13.23
N ILE A 173 15.43 -4.74 -12.51
CA ILE A 173 14.06 -4.23 -12.43
C ILE A 173 13.72 -3.75 -11.03
N THR A 174 13.00 -2.63 -10.96
CA THR A 174 12.26 -2.17 -9.78
C THR A 174 10.76 -2.08 -10.10
N THR A 175 9.92 -2.22 -9.08
CA THR A 175 8.46 -2.17 -9.22
C THR A 175 7.87 -0.91 -8.59
N GLY A 176 8.59 0.20 -8.67
CA GLY A 176 8.22 1.45 -8.02
C GLY A 176 7.40 2.43 -8.85
N HIS A 177 7.15 2.13 -10.13
CA HIS A 177 6.35 3.02 -10.97
C HIS A 177 4.92 3.13 -10.43
N ARG A 178 4.48 4.38 -10.21
CA ARG A 178 3.13 4.72 -9.77
C ARG A 178 2.55 5.75 -10.69
N SER A 179 1.39 5.45 -11.22
CA SER A 179 0.57 6.46 -11.89
C SER A 179 -0.15 7.34 -10.85
N TRP A 180 -0.52 8.53 -11.26
CA TRP A 180 -1.29 9.45 -10.42
C TRP A 180 -2.78 9.11 -10.39
N GLU A 181 -3.26 8.40 -11.39
CA GLU A 181 -4.65 8.06 -11.59
C GLU A 181 -5.12 6.95 -10.66
N PHE A 182 -4.20 6.08 -10.21
CA PHE A 182 -4.55 4.88 -9.46
C PHE A 182 -3.85 4.81 -8.11
N PHE A 183 -4.56 4.29 -7.12
CA PHE A 183 -3.97 3.93 -5.84
C PHE A 183 -3.74 2.41 -5.80
N HIS A 184 -2.49 1.99 -5.92
CA HIS A 184 -2.10 0.57 -6.05
C HIS A 184 -2.88 -0.14 -7.17
N SER A 185 -3.70 -1.15 -6.83
CA SER A 185 -4.53 -1.89 -7.78
C SER A 185 -5.96 -1.35 -7.91
N GLU A 186 -6.32 -0.29 -7.20
CA GLU A 186 -7.66 0.29 -7.22
C GLU A 186 -7.90 1.13 -8.49
N GLY A 187 -9.16 1.26 -8.88
CA GLY A 187 -9.63 2.23 -9.86
C GLY A 187 -9.52 1.81 -11.33
N ARG A 188 -8.88 0.67 -11.69
CA ARG A 188 -8.76 0.22 -13.09
C ARG A 188 -10.10 0.00 -13.78
N ASN A 189 -11.17 -0.17 -13.03
CA ASN A 189 -12.55 -0.28 -13.52
C ASN A 189 -13.27 1.06 -13.66
N GLN A 190 -12.62 2.18 -13.39
CA GLN A 190 -13.20 3.53 -13.57
C GLN A 190 -12.79 4.08 -14.93
N GLU A 191 -13.77 4.31 -15.80
CA GLU A 191 -13.55 4.74 -17.19
C GLU A 191 -12.70 6.01 -17.28
N THR A 192 -13.03 7.04 -16.51
CA THR A 192 -12.30 8.31 -16.52
C THR A 192 -10.83 8.17 -16.13
N MET A 193 -10.50 7.28 -15.20
CA MET A 193 -9.11 7.00 -14.81
C MET A 193 -8.39 6.20 -15.90
N ARG A 194 -9.10 5.26 -16.53
CA ARG A 194 -8.56 4.44 -17.63
C ARG A 194 -8.35 5.25 -18.91
N GLU A 195 -9.15 6.28 -19.18
CA GLU A 195 -8.92 7.22 -20.30
C GLU A 195 -7.59 7.97 -20.14
N LEU A 196 -7.26 8.37 -18.91
CA LEU A 196 -6.01 9.08 -18.61
C LEU A 196 -4.79 8.17 -18.62
N HIS A 197 -4.94 6.92 -18.15
CA HIS A 197 -3.88 5.93 -18.07
C HIS A 197 -4.41 4.55 -18.51
N PRO A 198 -4.46 4.30 -19.84
CA PRO A 198 -5.15 3.13 -20.39
C PRO A 198 -4.43 1.80 -20.21
N ASP A 199 -3.10 1.81 -20.16
CA ASP A 199 -2.26 0.62 -20.17
C ASP A 199 -1.15 0.69 -19.11
N PRO A 200 -0.68 -0.46 -18.60
CA PRO A 200 0.46 -0.48 -17.68
C PRO A 200 1.74 -0.02 -18.37
N LEU A 201 2.53 0.78 -17.68
CA LEU A 201 3.78 1.31 -18.21
C LEU A 201 5.00 0.76 -17.47
N PHE A 202 6.10 0.64 -18.17
CA PHE A 202 7.41 0.53 -17.55
C PHE A 202 8.36 1.60 -18.10
N ASP A 203 9.08 2.26 -17.20
CA ASP A 203 10.09 3.23 -17.56
C ASP A 203 11.36 2.53 -18.00
N VAL A 204 11.95 2.99 -19.10
CA VAL A 204 13.22 2.47 -19.64
C VAL A 204 14.06 3.62 -20.19
N ASN A 205 15.38 3.53 -19.97
CA ASN A 205 16.30 4.49 -20.57
C ASN A 205 16.32 4.36 -22.10
N PRO A 206 16.34 5.47 -22.88
CA PRO A 206 16.38 5.43 -24.34
C PRO A 206 17.55 4.61 -24.92
N GLU A 207 18.73 4.64 -24.32
CA GLU A 207 19.89 3.84 -24.75
C GLU A 207 19.60 2.33 -24.60
N THR A 208 19.00 1.95 -23.45
CA THR A 208 18.58 0.56 -23.22
C THR A 208 17.48 0.15 -24.19
N ALA A 209 16.49 1.02 -24.42
CA ALA A 209 15.42 0.74 -25.37
C ALA A 209 15.94 0.51 -26.80
N GLU A 210 16.90 1.33 -27.25
CA GLU A 210 17.57 1.19 -28.55
C GLU A 210 18.32 -0.15 -28.66
N GLU A 211 19.06 -0.54 -27.62
CA GLU A 211 19.78 -1.84 -27.57
C GLU A 211 18.84 -3.04 -27.79
N TYR A 212 17.62 -2.97 -27.25
CA TYR A 212 16.63 -4.04 -27.36
C TYR A 212 15.61 -3.82 -28.51
N GLY A 213 15.79 -2.78 -29.32
CA GLY A 213 14.90 -2.45 -30.45
C GLY A 213 13.48 -2.08 -30.01
N ILE A 214 13.35 -1.40 -28.88
CA ILE A 214 12.08 -1.02 -28.25
C ILE A 214 11.83 0.47 -28.51
N GLY A 215 10.65 0.80 -29.03
CA GLY A 215 10.18 2.18 -29.21
C GLY A 215 9.23 2.63 -28.11
N GLU A 216 8.98 3.96 -28.05
CA GLU A 216 7.97 4.53 -27.16
C GLU A 216 6.59 3.91 -27.40
N GLY A 217 5.94 3.46 -26.34
CA GLY A 217 4.61 2.86 -26.37
C GLY A 217 4.54 1.40 -26.88
N ASP A 218 5.68 0.79 -27.24
CA ASP A 218 5.71 -0.61 -27.63
C ASP A 218 5.26 -1.52 -26.47
N TRP A 219 4.43 -2.52 -26.78
CA TRP A 219 4.17 -3.60 -25.85
C TRP A 219 5.40 -4.51 -25.75
N CYS A 220 5.88 -4.72 -24.54
CA CYS A 220 7.03 -5.54 -24.27
C CYS A 220 6.75 -6.58 -23.19
N TRP A 221 7.31 -7.75 -23.39
CA TRP A 221 7.42 -8.75 -22.34
C TRP A 221 8.55 -8.36 -21.38
N ILE A 222 8.27 -8.48 -20.11
CA ILE A 222 9.23 -8.44 -19.00
C ILE A 222 9.22 -9.84 -18.41
N GLU A 223 10.36 -10.52 -18.40
CA GLU A 223 10.44 -11.96 -18.09
C GLU A 223 11.60 -12.29 -17.19
N ASN A 224 11.42 -13.25 -16.28
CA ASN A 224 12.47 -13.92 -15.54
C ASN A 224 12.11 -15.40 -15.30
N GLY A 225 12.92 -16.12 -14.54
CA GLY A 225 12.71 -17.56 -14.28
C GLY A 225 11.44 -17.89 -13.48
N ARG A 226 10.71 -16.92 -12.96
CA ARG A 226 9.44 -17.12 -12.23
C ARG A 226 8.22 -16.96 -13.13
N GLY A 227 8.31 -16.10 -14.13
CA GLY A 227 7.22 -15.82 -15.03
C GLY A 227 7.47 -14.63 -15.94
N ARG A 228 6.42 -14.14 -16.57
CA ARG A 228 6.47 -12.95 -17.41
C ARG A 228 5.18 -12.14 -17.29
N CYS A 229 5.29 -10.86 -17.61
CA CYS A 229 4.14 -9.98 -17.85
C CYS A 229 4.47 -9.01 -18.98
N ARG A 230 3.47 -8.34 -19.53
CA ARG A 230 3.68 -7.33 -20.56
C ARG A 230 3.18 -5.98 -20.11
N GLN A 231 3.97 -4.96 -20.44
CA GLN A 231 3.64 -3.56 -20.20
C GLN A 231 4.13 -2.73 -21.39
N ARG A 232 3.66 -1.47 -21.53
CA ARG A 232 4.12 -0.56 -22.56
C ARG A 232 5.39 0.15 -22.13
N ALA A 233 6.33 0.29 -23.04
CA ALA A 233 7.55 1.02 -22.80
C ALA A 233 7.28 2.54 -22.75
N HIS A 234 7.77 3.20 -21.71
CA HIS A 234 7.86 4.64 -21.59
C HIS A 234 9.35 5.02 -21.53
N LEU A 235 9.82 5.68 -22.59
CA LEU A 235 11.22 6.05 -22.73
C LEU A 235 11.53 7.32 -21.94
N THR A 236 12.37 7.19 -20.93
CA THR A 236 12.74 8.33 -20.08
C THR A 236 14.23 8.34 -19.71
N PRO A 237 14.92 9.46 -19.88
CA PRO A 237 16.32 9.60 -19.48
C PRO A 237 16.49 9.62 -17.93
N GLN A 238 15.41 9.63 -17.16
CA GLN A 238 15.46 9.54 -15.71
C GLN A 238 15.87 8.15 -15.22
N MET A 239 15.67 7.12 -16.05
CA MET A 239 16.15 5.78 -15.77
C MET A 239 17.63 5.63 -16.12
N LYS A 240 18.37 4.87 -15.31
CA LYS A 240 19.73 4.48 -15.67
C LYS A 240 19.72 3.42 -16.78
N PRO A 241 20.69 3.43 -17.71
CA PRO A 241 20.87 2.32 -18.63
C PRO A 241 20.96 0.97 -17.90
N GLY A 242 20.32 -0.06 -18.47
CA GLY A 242 20.26 -1.40 -17.87
C GLY A 242 19.28 -1.55 -16.70
N VAL A 243 18.49 -0.52 -16.40
CA VAL A 243 17.49 -0.55 -15.32
C VAL A 243 16.11 -0.18 -15.85
N ILE A 244 15.08 -0.89 -15.44
CA ILE A 244 13.68 -0.54 -15.72
C ILE A 244 12.88 -0.38 -14.43
N ASN A 245 11.79 0.39 -14.51
CA ASN A 245 10.88 0.60 -13.40
C ASN A 245 9.45 0.27 -13.85
N ALA A 246 8.95 -0.89 -13.44
CA ALA A 246 7.66 -1.41 -13.87
C ALA A 246 6.50 -0.98 -12.96
N GLU A 247 5.33 -0.80 -13.55
CA GLU A 247 4.11 -0.49 -12.82
C GLU A 247 3.59 -1.72 -12.08
N HIS A 248 3.11 -1.51 -10.86
CA HIS A 248 2.56 -2.56 -10.01
C HIS A 248 1.04 -2.55 -9.98
N GLY A 249 0.45 -3.69 -9.61
CA GLY A 249 -0.97 -3.81 -9.31
C GLY A 249 -1.91 -3.73 -10.51
N TRP A 250 -1.43 -3.95 -11.74
CA TRP A 250 -2.26 -3.87 -12.93
C TRP A 250 -3.14 -5.12 -13.12
N TRP A 251 -4.33 -4.88 -13.63
CA TRP A 251 -5.31 -5.86 -14.08
C TRP A 251 -6.26 -5.21 -15.09
N PHE A 252 -7.01 -6.02 -15.86
CA PHE A 252 -7.89 -5.56 -16.93
C PHE A 252 -9.34 -5.89 -16.59
N PRO A 253 -10.13 -4.94 -16.07
CA PRO A 253 -11.54 -5.17 -15.70
C PRO A 253 -12.42 -5.57 -16.89
N GLU A 254 -12.00 -5.32 -18.10
CA GLU A 254 -12.66 -5.70 -19.35
C GLU A 254 -12.49 -7.19 -19.72
N THR A 255 -11.61 -7.91 -19.04
CA THR A 255 -11.41 -9.34 -19.27
C THR A 255 -12.22 -10.19 -18.28
N GLU A 256 -12.36 -11.48 -18.54
CA GLU A 256 -13.11 -12.38 -17.70
C GLU A 256 -12.55 -12.47 -16.27
N ALA A 257 -13.46 -12.41 -15.28
CA ALA A 257 -13.12 -12.54 -13.87
C ALA A 257 -12.73 -13.96 -13.47
N GLY A 258 -13.29 -14.96 -14.13
CA GLY A 258 -13.08 -16.38 -13.82
C GLY A 258 -11.70 -16.89 -14.16
N ALA A 259 -11.29 -17.96 -13.51
CA ALA A 259 -10.06 -18.68 -13.88
C ALA A 259 -10.17 -19.26 -15.31
N PRO A 260 -9.10 -19.28 -16.09
CA PRO A 260 -7.73 -18.89 -15.73
C PRO A 260 -7.42 -17.39 -15.88
N ASN A 261 -8.33 -16.58 -16.42
CA ASN A 261 -8.07 -15.19 -16.83
C ASN A 261 -7.89 -14.23 -15.66
N LEU A 262 -8.73 -14.33 -14.64
CA LEU A 262 -8.67 -13.52 -13.42
C LEU A 262 -8.42 -12.03 -13.73
N PHE A 263 -9.25 -11.45 -14.61
CA PHE A 263 -9.09 -10.07 -15.08
C PHE A 263 -7.72 -9.77 -15.71
N GLY A 264 -7.12 -10.73 -16.39
CA GLY A 264 -5.84 -10.56 -17.07
C GLY A 264 -4.64 -10.30 -16.16
N VAL A 265 -4.74 -10.64 -14.88
CA VAL A 265 -3.67 -10.38 -13.91
C VAL A 265 -2.36 -11.08 -14.25
N PHE A 266 -2.42 -12.27 -14.87
CA PHE A 266 -1.23 -12.99 -15.30
C PHE A 266 -0.61 -12.43 -16.59
N ASP A 267 -1.31 -11.51 -17.26
CA ASP A 267 -0.84 -10.89 -18.49
C ASP A 267 0.04 -9.66 -18.21
N SER A 268 -0.26 -8.89 -17.18
CA SER A 268 0.36 -7.58 -16.96
C SER A 268 0.82 -7.27 -15.54
N ASN A 269 0.48 -8.10 -14.55
CA ASN A 269 0.87 -7.82 -13.17
C ASN A 269 2.32 -8.21 -12.91
N ILE A 270 3.12 -7.22 -12.48
CA ILE A 270 4.55 -7.44 -12.20
C ILE A 270 4.82 -8.42 -11.07
N ASN A 271 3.82 -8.71 -10.22
CA ASN A 271 3.97 -9.72 -9.18
C ASN A 271 4.16 -11.14 -9.72
N ASN A 272 3.88 -11.37 -11.01
CA ASN A 272 4.25 -12.62 -11.67
C ASN A 272 5.76 -12.89 -11.66
N LEU A 273 6.57 -11.84 -11.49
CA LEU A 273 8.03 -11.90 -11.51
C LEU A 273 8.65 -11.79 -10.11
N THR A 274 7.87 -11.46 -9.09
CA THR A 274 8.37 -11.29 -7.72
C THR A 274 8.35 -12.61 -6.93
N THR A 275 8.92 -12.60 -5.73
CA THR A 275 8.88 -13.72 -4.80
C THR A 275 8.62 -13.23 -3.39
N GLN A 276 7.95 -14.05 -2.59
CA GLN A 276 7.78 -13.84 -1.15
C GLN A 276 8.78 -14.64 -0.32
N MET A 277 9.64 -15.43 -0.97
CA MET A 277 10.53 -16.37 -0.29
C MET A 277 11.86 -15.77 0.15
N ALA A 278 12.18 -14.55 -0.26
CA ALA A 278 13.38 -13.85 0.14
C ALA A 278 13.02 -12.62 0.98
N TYR A 279 13.23 -12.70 2.26
CA TYR A 279 13.04 -11.62 3.22
C TYR A 279 14.28 -11.47 4.10
N GLY A 280 14.50 -10.27 4.64
CA GLY A 280 15.65 -9.99 5.50
C GLY A 280 15.57 -10.69 6.87
N GLU A 281 16.65 -10.61 7.64
CA GLU A 281 16.77 -11.22 8.96
C GLU A 281 15.67 -10.84 9.94
N THR A 282 15.08 -9.65 9.78
CA THR A 282 13.96 -9.17 10.60
C THR A 282 12.61 -9.79 10.23
N GLY A 283 12.53 -10.51 9.10
CA GLY A 283 11.27 -10.99 8.54
C GLY A 283 10.39 -9.88 7.92
N TYR A 284 10.85 -8.64 7.93
CA TYR A 284 10.17 -7.50 7.32
C TYR A 284 10.68 -7.22 5.91
N GLY A 285 9.74 -6.82 5.05
CA GLY A 285 10.04 -6.47 3.67
C GLY A 285 10.18 -7.69 2.77
N ALA A 286 9.71 -7.53 1.55
CA ALA A 286 9.89 -8.48 0.48
C ALA A 286 10.71 -7.83 -0.63
N PRO A 287 11.53 -8.59 -1.37
CA PRO A 287 12.43 -8.06 -2.39
C PRO A 287 11.65 -7.76 -3.68
N TYR A 288 10.69 -6.85 -3.60
CA TYR A 288 9.92 -6.40 -4.76
C TYR A 288 10.66 -5.36 -5.59
N LYS A 289 11.82 -4.92 -5.12
CA LYS A 289 12.69 -3.95 -5.78
C LYS A 289 14.10 -4.49 -5.86
N GLY A 290 14.69 -4.46 -7.06
CA GLY A 290 16.04 -4.95 -7.27
C GLY A 290 16.10 -6.48 -7.47
N PHE A 291 15.57 -6.94 -8.59
CA PHE A 291 15.74 -8.30 -9.10
C PHE A 291 16.03 -8.26 -10.61
N LEU A 292 16.31 -9.42 -11.21
CA LEU A 292 16.75 -9.50 -12.61
C LEU A 292 15.63 -9.92 -13.55
N CYS A 293 15.64 -9.34 -14.76
CA CYS A 293 14.75 -9.70 -15.84
C CYS A 293 15.40 -9.51 -17.21
N LYS A 294 14.72 -9.93 -18.27
CA LYS A 294 14.96 -9.53 -19.66
C LYS A 294 13.72 -8.85 -20.21
N ILE A 295 13.90 -8.03 -21.25
CA ILE A 295 12.83 -7.32 -21.95
C ILE A 295 12.92 -7.57 -23.44
N TYR A 296 11.77 -7.65 -24.11
CA TYR A 296 11.69 -7.81 -25.56
C TYR A 296 10.28 -7.46 -26.06
N ARG A 297 10.16 -7.03 -27.31
CA ARG A 297 8.85 -6.69 -27.90
C ARG A 297 7.92 -7.91 -27.94
N CYS A 298 6.59 -7.66 -27.75
CA CYS A 298 5.56 -8.67 -27.93
C CYS A 298 5.37 -9.11 -29.36
#